data_473d00672a27d5f20ef9f90a5b369562
#
_entry.id   473d00672a27d5f20ef9f90a5b369562
#
_cell.length_a   1.000
_cell.length_b   1.000
_cell.length_c   1.000
_cell.angle_alpha   90.00
_cell.angle_beta   90.00
_cell.angle_gamma   90.00
#
_symmetry.space_group_name_H-M   'P 1'
#
loop_
_entity.id
_entity.type
_entity.pdbx_description
1 polymer ?
#
loop_
_entity_poly.entity_id
_entity_poly.type
_entity_poly.pdbx_seq_one_letter_code
_entity_poly.pdbx_strand_id
1 'polypeptide(L)'
;MPRYRFEALTYGGKSERGSVDGENERVIRQQLMAKQLVPVRIELENQWTKQQFWQRLFSEDRPLSRNELAVLTKQFALLVRSGVQIDEALTVLSDESSKPHIKNVLQSVVAELRAGLSLSRAVATEPQTFDPLYQGVVGAAEQSGRMGQVLTQLAEFLEKRQALKQKALGALAYPAMLTAVSFMVILFLMTYVVPQIARVFQSTKQTLPFMTRFILGLSNFLVDWGWLLAIVIAVGIYFGRRALKQTEIRLHFDRFILNLPFLGPLLLGFETARFANTMAMLVAANVPILTALHSARSTLGNEVLKEAIDSTEARLREGSSLSRSLGSQGVFSPILIHLIRSGEASGQLAEMLKYGAENAELEAEQKTKIFTSLLEPVLILFMGLMVLGIVMAVMQPILEMNSGIH
;
A
#
# COMPACT_ATOMS: atom_id res chain seq x y z
N MET A 1 26.48 30.38 24.02
CA MET A 1 25.20 31.07 23.91
C MET A 1 24.21 30.13 23.25
N PRO A 2 22.98 30.04 23.67
CA PRO A 2 21.98 29.21 23.01
C PRO A 2 21.69 29.73 21.60
N ARG A 3 21.55 28.84 20.66
CA ARG A 3 21.27 29.14 19.25
C ARG A 3 19.79 29.03 19.00
N TYR A 4 19.20 30.09 18.43
CA TYR A 4 17.80 30.16 18.12
C TYR A 4 17.60 30.18 16.61
N ARG A 5 16.63 29.44 16.12
CA ARG A 5 16.18 29.50 14.75
C ARG A 5 14.94 30.37 14.66
N PHE A 6 14.90 31.20 13.63
CA PHE A 6 13.77 32.12 13.44
C PHE A 6 13.16 31.94 12.06
N GLU A 7 11.88 32.21 11.98
CA GLU A 7 11.13 32.45 10.76
C GLU A 7 10.53 33.85 10.86
N ALA A 8 10.89 34.72 9.92
CA ALA A 8 10.48 36.12 9.91
C ALA A 8 9.99 36.53 8.53
N LEU A 9 9.11 37.52 8.47
CA LEU A 9 8.63 38.14 7.27
C LEU A 9 9.33 39.48 7.06
N THR A 10 9.86 39.69 5.84
CA THR A 10 10.29 41.04 5.42
C THR A 10 9.07 41.92 5.18
N TYR A 11 9.21 43.26 5.29
CA TYR A 11 8.13 44.21 5.00
C TYR A 11 7.53 44.04 3.58
N GLY A 12 8.22 43.36 2.66
CA GLY A 12 7.72 42.97 1.36
C GLY A 12 6.94 41.64 1.29
N GLY A 13 6.63 41.01 2.47
CA GLY A 13 5.86 39.76 2.52
C GLY A 13 6.64 38.47 2.22
N LYS A 14 7.97 38.55 2.05
CA LYS A 14 8.80 37.38 1.75
C LYS A 14 9.26 36.73 3.07
N SER A 15 9.06 35.41 3.21
CA SER A 15 9.51 34.64 4.39
C SER A 15 11.02 34.43 4.32
N GLU A 16 11.72 34.75 5.41
CA GLU A 16 13.14 34.51 5.62
C GLU A 16 13.35 33.62 6.83
N ARG A 17 14.18 32.59 6.69
CA ARG A 17 14.52 31.62 7.74
C ARG A 17 16.01 31.66 8.01
N GLY A 18 16.39 31.66 9.28
CA GLY A 18 17.79 31.69 9.67
C GLY A 18 18.01 31.23 11.12
N SER A 19 19.26 31.26 11.55
CA SER A 19 19.63 31.03 12.96
C SER A 19 20.43 32.22 13.51
N VAL A 20 20.16 32.60 14.77
CA VAL A 20 20.82 33.70 15.47
C VAL A 20 21.15 33.25 16.89
N ASP A 21 22.36 33.58 17.36
CA ASP A 21 22.80 33.32 18.73
C ASP A 21 22.34 34.46 19.66
N GLY A 22 21.70 34.09 20.77
CA GLY A 22 21.21 35.09 21.73
C GLY A 22 20.93 34.49 23.10
N GLU A 23 20.94 35.33 24.13
CA GLU A 23 20.72 34.89 25.52
C GLU A 23 19.27 34.51 25.81
N ASN A 24 18.31 35.21 25.20
CA ASN A 24 16.90 34.92 25.32
C ASN A 24 16.07 35.39 24.11
N GLU A 25 14.84 34.91 23.97
CA GLU A 25 13.94 35.21 22.87
C GLU A 25 13.68 36.72 22.66
N ARG A 26 13.66 37.51 23.76
CA ARG A 26 13.42 38.98 23.69
C ARG A 26 14.56 39.70 22.98
N VAL A 27 15.81 39.33 23.24
CA VAL A 27 16.99 39.91 22.60
C VAL A 27 17.01 39.60 21.10
N ILE A 28 16.67 38.37 20.76
CA ILE A 28 16.59 37.93 19.35
C ILE A 28 15.47 38.67 18.60
N ARG A 29 14.33 38.83 19.21
CA ARG A 29 13.21 39.58 18.65
C ARG A 29 13.59 41.02 18.35
N GLN A 30 14.32 41.69 19.26
CA GLN A 30 14.85 43.03 19.05
C GLN A 30 15.90 43.08 17.91
N GLN A 31 16.80 42.10 17.83
CA GLN A 31 17.78 42.01 16.76
C GLN A 31 17.13 41.80 15.37
N LEU A 32 16.08 40.97 15.28
CA LEU A 32 15.35 40.74 14.04
C LEU A 32 14.57 41.98 13.61
N MET A 33 13.92 42.67 14.56
CA MET A 33 13.22 43.94 14.27
C MET A 33 14.18 45.05 13.82
N ALA A 34 15.39 45.11 14.39
CA ALA A 34 16.43 46.05 13.97
C ALA A 34 16.93 45.76 12.51
N LYS A 35 16.78 44.51 12.03
CA LYS A 35 17.06 44.10 10.66
C LYS A 35 15.85 44.18 9.71
N GLN A 36 14.77 44.87 10.14
CA GLN A 36 13.53 45.01 9.38
C GLN A 36 12.83 43.68 9.07
N LEU A 37 13.02 42.68 9.94
CA LEU A 37 12.38 41.38 9.89
C LEU A 37 11.34 41.27 11.00
N VAL A 38 10.11 40.97 10.65
CA VAL A 38 9.02 40.72 11.60
C VAL A 38 9.05 39.25 11.99
N PRO A 39 9.47 38.90 13.21
CA PRO A 39 9.57 37.49 13.60
C PRO A 39 8.18 36.87 13.77
N VAL A 40 7.91 35.78 13.04
CA VAL A 40 6.69 34.99 13.14
C VAL A 40 6.89 33.85 14.16
N ARG A 41 8.11 33.27 14.19
CA ARG A 41 8.45 32.15 15.07
C ARG A 41 9.91 32.21 15.48
N ILE A 42 10.20 32.05 16.78
CA ILE A 42 11.55 31.98 17.34
C ILE A 42 11.60 30.77 18.28
N GLU A 43 12.52 29.81 18.04
CA GLU A 43 12.64 28.60 18.85
C GLU A 43 14.10 28.20 19.06
N LEU A 44 14.42 27.57 20.19
CA LEU A 44 15.75 27.01 20.48
C LEU A 44 16.10 25.85 19.53
N GLU A 45 17.26 25.91 18.88
CA GLU A 45 17.70 24.92 17.87
C GLU A 45 17.73 23.49 18.39
N ASN A 46 18.00 23.28 19.67
CA ASN A 46 18.04 21.94 20.29
C ASN A 46 16.65 21.30 20.52
N GLN A 47 15.56 22.07 20.49
CA GLN A 47 14.20 21.55 20.62
C GLN A 47 13.58 21.18 19.25
N TRP A 48 14.07 21.79 18.17
CA TRP A 48 13.51 21.62 16.83
C TRP A 48 13.72 20.21 16.26
N THR A 49 14.86 19.58 16.52
CA THR A 49 15.19 18.27 15.90
C THR A 49 14.51 17.09 16.56
N LYS A 50 14.33 17.10 17.88
CA LYS A 50 13.65 16.00 18.60
C LYS A 50 12.11 16.15 18.56
N GLN A 51 11.60 17.36 18.73
CA GLN A 51 10.17 17.60 18.81
C GLN A 51 9.46 17.46 17.44
N GLN A 52 10.10 17.88 16.33
CA GLN A 52 9.55 17.66 14.99
C GLN A 52 9.60 16.19 14.54
N PHE A 53 10.60 15.42 14.97
CA PHE A 53 10.65 13.99 14.69
C PHE A 53 9.54 13.23 15.44
N TRP A 54 9.34 13.55 16.73
CA TRP A 54 8.28 12.95 17.54
C TRP A 54 6.89 13.50 17.17
N GLN A 55 6.74 14.77 16.84
CA GLN A 55 5.49 15.34 16.34
C GLN A 55 5.07 14.78 14.99
N ARG A 56 6.00 14.43 14.07
CA ARG A 56 5.66 13.72 12.83
C ARG A 56 5.26 12.26 13.05
N LEU A 57 5.79 11.61 14.07
CA LEU A 57 5.40 10.25 14.48
C LEU A 57 4.05 10.21 15.19
N PHE A 58 3.69 11.29 15.89
CA PHE A 58 2.46 11.45 16.67
C PHE A 58 1.63 12.66 16.22
N SER A 59 1.79 13.12 14.97
CA SER A 59 1.04 14.28 14.48
C SER A 59 -0.45 13.97 14.50
N GLU A 60 -1.19 14.85 15.16
CA GLU A 60 -2.66 14.86 15.20
C GLU A 60 -3.29 15.06 13.81
N ASP A 61 -2.49 15.41 12.78
CA ASP A 61 -2.90 15.68 11.39
C ASP A 61 -2.59 14.54 10.42
N ARG A 62 -2.60 13.29 10.88
CA ARG A 62 -2.47 12.16 9.95
C ARG A 62 -3.80 11.88 9.26
N PRO A 63 -3.79 11.46 7.97
CA PRO A 63 -5.00 11.04 7.28
C PRO A 63 -5.59 9.79 7.95
N LEU A 64 -6.89 9.57 7.80
CA LEU A 64 -7.54 8.35 8.26
C LEU A 64 -6.94 7.13 7.58
N SER A 65 -6.70 6.08 8.35
CA SER A 65 -6.40 4.78 7.78
C SER A 65 -7.62 4.24 7.02
N ARG A 66 -7.39 3.36 6.05
CA ARG A 66 -8.50 2.77 5.27
C ARG A 66 -9.52 2.04 6.12
N ASN A 67 -9.09 1.44 7.23
CA ASN A 67 -10.00 0.79 8.17
C ASN A 67 -10.83 1.81 8.95
N GLU A 68 -10.21 2.88 9.42
CA GLU A 68 -10.91 3.98 10.10
C GLU A 68 -11.93 4.63 9.16
N LEU A 69 -11.56 4.86 7.90
CA LEU A 69 -12.48 5.42 6.90
C LEU A 69 -13.67 4.49 6.64
N ALA A 70 -13.46 3.17 6.53
CA ALA A 70 -14.55 2.21 6.33
C ALA A 70 -15.54 2.21 7.50
N VAL A 71 -15.02 2.15 8.74
CA VAL A 71 -15.87 2.19 9.94
C VAL A 71 -16.63 3.52 10.06
N LEU A 72 -15.93 4.63 9.84
CA LEU A 72 -16.53 5.96 9.87
C LEU A 72 -17.62 6.11 8.81
N THR A 73 -17.37 5.67 7.57
CA THR A 73 -18.35 5.74 6.49
C THR A 73 -19.59 4.89 6.80
N LYS A 74 -19.41 3.72 7.45
CA LYS A 74 -20.52 2.89 7.89
C LYS A 74 -21.38 3.57 8.95
N GLN A 75 -20.76 4.16 9.96
CA GLN A 75 -21.47 4.91 11.00
C GLN A 75 -22.18 6.13 10.40
N PHE A 76 -21.52 6.86 9.51
CA PHE A 76 -22.08 7.98 8.80
C PHE A 76 -23.29 7.57 7.94
N ALA A 77 -23.15 6.50 7.16
CA ALA A 77 -24.24 5.96 6.36
C ALA A 77 -25.47 5.57 7.20
N LEU A 78 -25.25 4.98 8.38
CA LEU A 78 -26.30 4.60 9.32
C LEU A 78 -27.06 5.82 9.85
N LEU A 79 -26.35 6.86 10.29
CA LEU A 79 -26.97 8.10 10.79
C LEU A 79 -27.79 8.80 9.70
N VAL A 80 -27.21 8.97 8.51
CA VAL A 80 -27.91 9.59 7.36
C VAL A 80 -29.13 8.77 6.94
N ARG A 81 -29.04 7.44 6.95
CA ARG A 81 -30.17 6.55 6.65
C ARG A 81 -31.27 6.64 7.71
N SER A 82 -30.94 6.92 8.95
CA SER A 82 -31.90 7.14 10.04
C SER A 82 -32.56 8.52 9.98
N GLY A 83 -32.20 9.37 9.00
CA GLY A 83 -32.80 10.70 8.79
C GLY A 83 -32.02 11.83 9.50
N VAL A 84 -30.87 11.57 10.10
CA VAL A 84 -30.01 12.61 10.68
C VAL A 84 -29.42 13.47 9.56
N GLN A 85 -29.38 14.80 9.76
CA GLN A 85 -28.79 15.72 8.78
C GLN A 85 -27.29 15.46 8.64
N ILE A 86 -26.74 15.74 7.46
CA ILE A 86 -25.34 15.41 7.12
C ILE A 86 -24.33 16.08 8.04
N ASP A 87 -24.52 17.36 8.30
CA ASP A 87 -23.64 18.17 9.19
C ASP A 87 -23.75 17.73 10.66
N GLU A 88 -24.96 17.41 11.11
CA GLU A 88 -25.22 16.87 12.45
C GLU A 88 -24.59 15.48 12.59
N ALA A 89 -24.78 14.57 11.61
CA ALA A 89 -24.20 13.24 11.63
C ALA A 89 -22.65 13.28 11.72
N LEU A 90 -22.01 14.14 10.94
CA LEU A 90 -20.55 14.32 10.99
C LEU A 90 -20.09 14.98 12.31
N THR A 91 -20.88 15.88 12.86
CA THR A 91 -20.59 16.50 14.16
C THR A 91 -20.65 15.46 15.28
N VAL A 92 -21.70 14.63 15.32
CA VAL A 92 -21.83 13.52 16.29
C VAL A 92 -20.61 12.58 16.18
N LEU A 93 -20.25 12.15 14.96
CA LEU A 93 -19.10 11.28 14.77
C LEU A 93 -17.77 11.91 15.18
N SER A 94 -17.64 13.23 15.00
CA SER A 94 -16.47 13.98 15.45
C SER A 94 -16.38 14.00 16.98
N ASP A 95 -17.51 14.24 17.65
CA ASP A 95 -17.55 14.37 19.11
C ASP A 95 -17.39 13.03 19.83
N GLU A 96 -17.91 11.94 19.25
CA GLU A 96 -17.76 10.59 19.78
C GLU A 96 -16.36 9.99 19.50
N SER A 97 -15.60 10.56 18.56
CA SER A 97 -14.27 10.04 18.24
C SER A 97 -13.27 10.33 19.35
N SER A 98 -12.68 9.29 19.92
CA SER A 98 -11.57 9.38 20.88
C SER A 98 -10.21 9.69 20.23
N LYS A 99 -10.12 9.63 18.89
CA LYS A 99 -8.88 9.80 18.15
C LYS A 99 -8.77 11.22 17.58
N PRO A 100 -7.77 12.02 18.00
CA PRO A 100 -7.66 13.43 17.61
C PRO A 100 -7.63 13.64 16.08
N HIS A 101 -6.89 12.80 15.33
CA HIS A 101 -6.80 12.92 13.87
C HIS A 101 -8.14 12.70 13.15
N ILE A 102 -9.01 11.79 13.65
CA ILE A 102 -10.34 11.59 13.09
C ILE A 102 -11.20 12.83 13.36
N LYS A 103 -11.13 13.34 14.59
CA LYS A 103 -11.85 14.54 15.00
C LYS A 103 -11.47 15.74 14.13
N ASN A 104 -10.17 15.97 13.91
CA ASN A 104 -9.67 17.09 13.10
C ASN A 104 -10.19 17.01 11.65
N VAL A 105 -10.09 15.83 11.01
CA VAL A 105 -10.59 15.63 9.63
C VAL A 105 -12.10 15.87 9.54
N LEU A 106 -12.88 15.35 10.50
CA LEU A 106 -14.34 15.56 10.50
C LEU A 106 -14.71 17.02 10.76
N GLN A 107 -14.03 17.68 11.67
CA GLN A 107 -14.24 19.11 11.94
C GLN A 107 -13.90 19.98 10.75
N SER A 108 -12.83 19.67 10.00
CA SER A 108 -12.51 20.33 8.73
C SER A 108 -13.67 20.20 7.75
N VAL A 109 -14.19 18.99 7.53
CA VAL A 109 -15.32 18.77 6.62
C VAL A 109 -16.61 19.47 7.09
N VAL A 110 -16.91 19.44 8.40
CA VAL A 110 -18.08 20.13 8.96
C VAL A 110 -17.97 21.65 8.82
N ALA A 111 -16.78 22.22 9.00
CA ALA A 111 -16.55 23.65 8.81
C ALA A 111 -16.85 24.09 7.37
N GLU A 112 -16.41 23.32 6.38
CA GLU A 112 -16.66 23.58 4.96
C GLU A 112 -18.16 23.43 4.60
N LEU A 113 -18.85 22.43 5.17
CA LEU A 113 -20.30 22.29 5.00
C LEU A 113 -21.06 23.49 5.56
N ARG A 114 -20.68 23.96 6.76
CA ARG A 114 -21.28 25.15 7.39
C ARG A 114 -20.95 26.44 6.63
N ALA A 115 -19.84 26.48 5.90
CA ALA A 115 -19.49 27.55 4.98
C ALA A 115 -20.32 27.51 3.67
N GLY A 116 -21.20 26.50 3.49
CA GLY A 116 -22.10 26.35 2.36
C GLY A 116 -21.57 25.54 1.19
N LEU A 117 -20.44 24.84 1.36
CA LEU A 117 -19.97 23.91 0.34
C LEU A 117 -20.82 22.63 0.33
N SER A 118 -20.92 22.00 -0.84
CA SER A 118 -21.51 20.66 -0.95
C SER A 118 -20.63 19.62 -0.24
N LEU A 119 -21.18 18.49 0.20
CA LEU A 119 -20.43 17.44 0.88
C LEU A 119 -19.29 16.91 0.01
N SER A 120 -19.51 16.74 -1.29
CA SER A 120 -18.48 16.30 -2.22
C SER A 120 -17.28 17.27 -2.29
N ARG A 121 -17.54 18.58 -2.22
CA ARG A 121 -16.48 19.60 -2.15
C ARG A 121 -15.82 19.66 -0.79
N ALA A 122 -16.59 19.52 0.28
CA ALA A 122 -16.07 19.51 1.63
C ALA A 122 -15.12 18.32 1.88
N VAL A 123 -15.45 17.11 1.42
CA VAL A 123 -14.54 15.96 1.51
C VAL A 123 -13.31 16.09 0.59
N ALA A 124 -13.41 16.86 -0.50
CA ALA A 124 -12.29 17.09 -1.42
C ALA A 124 -11.19 17.99 -0.81
N THR A 125 -11.45 18.70 0.29
CA THR A 125 -10.42 19.47 1.03
C THR A 125 -9.43 18.56 1.75
N GLU A 126 -9.82 17.29 2.00
CA GLU A 126 -9.00 16.27 2.65
C GLU A 126 -8.65 15.10 1.69
N PRO A 127 -7.86 15.35 0.61
CA PRO A 127 -7.65 14.38 -0.47
C PRO A 127 -6.80 13.17 -0.04
N GLN A 128 -6.07 13.27 1.07
CA GLN A 128 -5.30 12.16 1.62
C GLN A 128 -6.19 11.13 2.35
N THR A 129 -7.33 11.59 2.86
CA THR A 129 -8.33 10.76 3.53
C THR A 129 -9.39 10.26 2.54
N PHE A 130 -9.97 11.17 1.76
CA PHE A 130 -11.04 10.88 0.82
C PHE A 130 -10.49 10.85 -0.61
N ASP A 131 -10.29 9.66 -1.14
CA ASP A 131 -9.78 9.46 -2.49
C ASP A 131 -10.79 9.96 -3.57
N PRO A 132 -10.37 10.15 -4.83
CA PRO A 132 -11.25 10.63 -5.89
C PRO A 132 -12.50 9.76 -6.11
N LEU A 133 -12.41 8.44 -5.81
CA LEU A 133 -13.56 7.55 -5.84
C LEU A 133 -14.61 7.95 -4.80
N TYR A 134 -14.18 8.14 -3.55
CA TYR A 134 -15.06 8.57 -2.45
C TYR A 134 -15.77 9.88 -2.80
N GLN A 135 -15.00 10.88 -3.27
CA GLN A 135 -15.53 12.18 -3.68
C GLN A 135 -16.55 12.05 -4.81
N GLY A 136 -16.26 11.25 -5.83
CA GLY A 136 -17.14 11.01 -6.96
C GLY A 136 -18.46 10.34 -6.57
N VAL A 137 -18.41 9.34 -5.68
CA VAL A 137 -19.59 8.63 -5.15
C VAL A 137 -20.45 9.56 -4.30
N VAL A 138 -19.83 10.35 -3.43
CA VAL A 138 -20.56 11.35 -2.61
C VAL A 138 -21.22 12.41 -3.48
N GLY A 139 -20.52 12.89 -4.52
CA GLY A 139 -21.07 13.86 -5.47
C GLY A 139 -22.27 13.32 -6.24
N ALA A 140 -22.23 12.06 -6.66
CA ALA A 140 -23.36 11.40 -7.30
C ALA A 140 -24.55 11.21 -6.32
N ALA A 141 -24.26 10.88 -5.06
CA ALA A 141 -25.25 10.76 -4.00
C ALA A 141 -25.98 12.09 -3.73
N GLU A 142 -25.25 13.20 -3.73
CA GLU A 142 -25.81 14.55 -3.59
C GLU A 142 -26.76 14.89 -4.76
N GLN A 143 -26.28 14.66 -5.99
CA GLN A 143 -27.08 14.95 -7.19
C GLN A 143 -28.35 14.12 -7.30
N SER A 144 -28.29 12.85 -6.86
CA SER A 144 -29.43 11.93 -6.92
C SER A 144 -30.39 12.05 -5.71
N GLY A 145 -30.01 12.76 -4.66
CA GLY A 145 -30.76 12.84 -3.40
C GLY A 145 -30.81 11.52 -2.61
N ARG A 146 -30.03 10.51 -2.99
CA ARG A 146 -30.04 9.16 -2.37
C ARG A 146 -28.86 8.93 -1.45
N MET A 147 -28.48 9.95 -0.68
CA MET A 147 -27.24 9.95 0.12
C MET A 147 -27.14 8.71 1.04
N GLY A 148 -28.18 8.39 1.81
CA GLY A 148 -28.15 7.27 2.75
C GLY A 148 -27.94 5.91 2.07
N GLN A 149 -28.57 5.69 0.90
CA GLN A 149 -28.41 4.44 0.14
C GLN A 149 -27.01 4.32 -0.44
N VAL A 150 -26.50 5.39 -1.05
CA VAL A 150 -25.18 5.39 -1.71
C VAL A 150 -24.06 5.30 -0.68
N LEU A 151 -24.16 6.00 0.45
CA LEU A 151 -23.19 5.88 1.54
C LEU A 151 -23.16 4.46 2.13
N THR A 152 -24.31 3.77 2.20
CA THR A 152 -24.34 2.36 2.63
C THR A 152 -23.57 1.47 1.66
N GLN A 153 -23.79 1.64 0.35
CA GLN A 153 -23.04 0.89 -0.68
C GLN A 153 -21.53 1.21 -0.64
N LEU A 154 -21.18 2.48 -0.41
CA LEU A 154 -19.79 2.90 -0.26
C LEU A 154 -19.13 2.27 0.98
N ALA A 155 -19.86 2.24 2.10
CA ALA A 155 -19.38 1.59 3.33
C ALA A 155 -19.13 0.09 3.11
N GLU A 156 -20.08 -0.62 2.51
CA GLU A 156 -19.95 -2.03 2.16
C GLU A 156 -18.77 -2.28 1.23
N PHE A 157 -18.57 -1.41 0.23
CA PHE A 157 -17.42 -1.48 -0.66
C PHE A 157 -16.08 -1.33 0.08
N LEU A 158 -15.98 -0.32 0.97
CA LEU A 158 -14.77 -0.08 1.76
C LEU A 158 -14.48 -1.24 2.72
N GLU A 159 -15.52 -1.80 3.36
CA GLU A 159 -15.41 -2.98 4.23
C GLU A 159 -14.93 -4.21 3.45
N LYS A 160 -15.56 -4.52 2.31
CA LYS A 160 -15.14 -5.64 1.44
C LYS A 160 -13.69 -5.48 0.99
N ARG A 161 -13.30 -4.29 0.53
CA ARG A 161 -11.92 -3.98 0.14
C ARG A 161 -10.92 -4.21 1.28
N GLN A 162 -11.29 -3.84 2.51
CA GLN A 162 -10.45 -4.05 3.69
C GLN A 162 -10.39 -5.53 4.07
N ALA A 163 -11.51 -6.24 4.04
CA ALA A 163 -11.60 -7.67 4.33
C ALA A 163 -10.72 -8.49 3.36
N LEU A 164 -10.77 -8.17 2.05
CA LEU A 164 -9.91 -8.80 1.04
C LEU A 164 -8.42 -8.60 1.34
N LYS A 165 -8.03 -7.37 1.67
CA LYS A 165 -6.65 -7.08 2.05
C LYS A 165 -6.22 -7.88 3.29
N GLN A 166 -7.08 -7.97 4.30
CA GLN A 166 -6.80 -8.75 5.51
C GLN A 166 -6.70 -10.24 5.22
N LYS A 167 -7.59 -10.79 4.39
CA LYS A 167 -7.52 -12.19 3.95
C LYS A 167 -6.21 -12.49 3.21
N ALA A 168 -5.81 -11.62 2.27
CA ALA A 168 -4.56 -11.78 1.52
C ALA A 168 -3.32 -11.72 2.44
N LEU A 169 -3.28 -10.76 3.38
CA LEU A 169 -2.19 -10.66 4.36
C LEU A 169 -2.18 -11.84 5.32
N GLY A 170 -3.36 -12.29 5.78
CA GLY A 170 -3.49 -13.45 6.64
C GLY A 170 -3.01 -14.74 5.97
N ALA A 171 -3.33 -14.93 4.69
CA ALA A 171 -2.87 -16.08 3.92
C ALA A 171 -1.33 -16.14 3.77
N LEU A 172 -0.66 -14.98 3.74
CA LEU A 172 0.79 -14.88 3.63
C LEU A 172 1.51 -14.92 5.00
N ALA A 173 0.79 -14.77 6.11
CA ALA A 173 1.39 -14.70 7.44
C ALA A 173 2.14 -15.98 7.81
N TYR A 174 1.52 -17.15 7.59
CA TYR A 174 2.14 -18.46 7.88
C TYR A 174 3.38 -18.73 7.00
N PRO A 175 3.35 -18.59 5.66
CA PRO A 175 4.53 -18.71 4.82
C PRO A 175 5.65 -17.76 5.21
N ALA A 176 5.33 -16.50 5.53
CA ALA A 176 6.32 -15.52 5.96
C ALA A 176 7.00 -15.91 7.29
N MET A 177 6.22 -16.39 8.26
CA MET A 177 6.74 -16.87 9.54
C MET A 177 7.63 -18.10 9.35
N LEU A 178 7.18 -19.07 8.56
CA LEU A 178 7.95 -20.28 8.26
C LEU A 178 9.27 -19.94 7.56
N THR A 179 9.23 -19.04 6.57
CA THR A 179 10.42 -18.57 5.86
C THR A 179 11.39 -17.86 6.80
N ALA A 180 10.89 -17.00 7.69
CA ALA A 180 11.70 -16.25 8.64
C ALA A 180 12.40 -17.20 9.63
N VAL A 181 11.69 -18.19 10.19
CA VAL A 181 12.26 -19.18 11.10
C VAL A 181 13.28 -20.04 10.37
N SER A 182 12.96 -20.54 9.17
CA SER A 182 13.88 -21.34 8.35
C SER A 182 15.16 -20.57 8.03
N PHE A 183 15.02 -19.31 7.63
CA PHE A 183 16.17 -18.42 7.34
C PHE A 183 17.02 -18.20 8.59
N MET A 184 16.40 -18.01 9.76
CA MET A 184 17.12 -17.85 11.03
C MET A 184 17.92 -19.11 11.40
N VAL A 185 17.32 -20.30 11.24
CA VAL A 185 17.99 -21.58 11.49
C VAL A 185 19.16 -21.77 10.53
N ILE A 186 18.97 -21.56 9.23
CA ILE A 186 20.05 -21.67 8.24
C ILE A 186 21.17 -20.67 8.53
N LEU A 187 20.82 -19.44 8.85
CA LEU A 187 21.80 -18.39 9.18
C LEU A 187 22.62 -18.80 10.43
N PHE A 188 21.96 -19.31 11.47
CA PHE A 188 22.61 -19.80 12.69
C PHE A 188 23.57 -20.97 12.38
N LEU A 189 23.13 -21.95 11.61
CA LEU A 189 23.97 -23.07 11.22
C LEU A 189 25.18 -22.62 10.41
N MET A 190 24.97 -21.75 9.45
CA MET A 190 26.03 -21.23 8.58
C MET A 190 27.01 -20.31 9.30
N THR A 191 26.56 -19.46 10.22
CA THR A 191 27.45 -18.50 10.90
C THR A 191 28.12 -19.07 12.14
N TYR A 192 27.55 -20.06 12.79
CA TYR A 192 28.08 -20.61 14.04
C TYR A 192 28.57 -22.04 13.91
N VAL A 193 27.73 -22.96 13.42
CA VAL A 193 28.03 -24.41 13.43
C VAL A 193 29.08 -24.77 12.38
N VAL A 194 28.87 -24.35 11.13
CA VAL A 194 29.78 -24.69 10.02
C VAL A 194 31.21 -24.18 10.23
N PRO A 195 31.49 -22.95 10.65
CA PRO A 195 32.86 -22.48 10.94
C PRO A 195 33.50 -23.21 12.13
N GLN A 196 32.74 -23.59 13.14
CA GLN A 196 33.26 -24.30 14.30
C GLN A 196 33.81 -25.69 13.91
N ILE A 197 33.05 -26.41 13.08
CA ILE A 197 33.45 -27.71 12.55
C ILE A 197 34.69 -27.56 11.62
N ALA A 198 34.69 -26.54 10.75
CA ALA A 198 35.78 -26.27 9.86
C ALA A 198 37.13 -26.05 10.61
N ARG A 199 37.12 -25.37 11.75
CA ARG A 199 38.30 -25.16 12.60
C ARG A 199 38.88 -26.47 13.12
N VAL A 200 38.02 -27.44 13.49
CA VAL A 200 38.46 -28.77 13.94
C VAL A 200 39.19 -29.51 12.82
N PHE A 201 38.73 -29.43 11.57
CA PHE A 201 39.40 -30.08 10.42
C PHE A 201 40.65 -29.38 9.95
N GLN A 202 40.74 -28.06 10.04
CA GLN A 202 41.97 -27.33 9.72
C GLN A 202 43.11 -27.71 10.64
N SER A 203 42.82 -28.06 11.90
CA SER A 203 43.87 -28.51 12.86
C SER A 203 44.45 -29.89 12.50
N THR A 204 43.74 -30.71 11.71
CA THR A 204 44.20 -32.05 11.29
C THR A 204 44.92 -32.08 9.94
N LYS A 205 45.12 -30.90 9.28
CA LYS A 205 45.80 -30.76 7.98
C LYS A 205 45.24 -31.60 6.84
N GLN A 206 44.01 -32.04 6.92
CA GLN A 206 43.30 -32.80 5.88
C GLN A 206 42.67 -31.88 4.84
N THR A 207 42.59 -32.33 3.59
CA THR A 207 41.91 -31.59 2.50
C THR A 207 40.41 -31.71 2.68
N LEU A 208 39.75 -30.56 2.73
CA LEU A 208 38.28 -30.51 2.87
C LEU A 208 37.58 -30.99 1.59
N PRO A 209 36.58 -31.86 1.69
CA PRO A 209 35.73 -32.28 0.57
C PRO A 209 35.07 -31.09 -0.13
N PHE A 210 34.70 -31.26 -1.42
CA PHE A 210 34.14 -30.19 -2.26
C PHE A 210 32.88 -29.55 -1.63
N MET A 211 31.96 -30.36 -1.13
CA MET A 211 30.71 -29.87 -0.50
C MET A 211 30.99 -29.03 0.74
N THR A 212 31.91 -29.48 1.59
CA THR A 212 32.30 -28.71 2.79
C THR A 212 32.93 -27.39 2.42
N ARG A 213 33.82 -27.38 1.39
CA ARG A 213 34.47 -26.16 0.90
C ARG A 213 33.46 -25.18 0.30
N PHE A 214 32.46 -25.68 -0.46
CA PHE A 214 31.39 -24.86 -1.02
C PHE A 214 30.53 -24.20 0.06
N ILE A 215 30.07 -24.97 1.06
CA ILE A 215 29.24 -24.49 2.16
C ILE A 215 30.03 -23.51 3.05
N LEU A 216 31.31 -23.77 3.30
CA LEU A 216 32.19 -22.84 4.00
C LEU A 216 32.40 -21.53 3.23
N GLY A 217 32.62 -21.61 1.92
CA GLY A 217 32.71 -20.42 1.07
C GLY A 217 31.43 -19.58 1.15
N LEU A 218 30.27 -20.21 1.11
CA LEU A 218 28.98 -19.53 1.25
C LEU A 218 28.80 -18.94 2.67
N SER A 219 29.21 -19.69 3.71
CA SER A 219 29.18 -19.23 5.10
C SER A 219 30.06 -17.99 5.29
N ASN A 220 31.33 -18.05 4.86
CA ASN A 220 32.25 -16.92 4.96
C ASN A 220 31.74 -15.70 4.17
N PHE A 221 31.19 -15.94 2.97
CA PHE A 221 30.57 -14.87 2.20
C PHE A 221 29.41 -14.20 2.97
N LEU A 222 28.55 -14.99 3.62
CA LEU A 222 27.43 -14.45 4.43
C LEU A 222 27.94 -13.71 5.68
N VAL A 223 28.99 -14.19 6.34
CA VAL A 223 29.56 -13.55 7.53
C VAL A 223 30.27 -12.26 7.17
N ASP A 224 31.13 -12.30 6.15
CA ASP A 224 32.00 -11.18 5.80
C ASP A 224 31.25 -10.10 4.98
N TRP A 225 30.35 -10.52 4.08
CA TRP A 225 29.69 -9.65 3.11
C TRP A 225 28.17 -9.55 3.29
N GLY A 226 27.59 -10.26 4.26
CA GLY A 226 26.14 -10.29 4.49
C GLY A 226 25.56 -8.89 4.78
N TRP A 227 26.28 -8.06 5.52
CA TRP A 227 25.90 -6.68 5.76
C TRP A 227 25.90 -5.83 4.48
N LEU A 228 26.89 -6.04 3.59
CA LEU A 228 26.96 -5.37 2.30
C LEU A 228 25.81 -5.83 1.39
N LEU A 229 25.52 -7.15 1.38
CA LEU A 229 24.38 -7.70 0.64
C LEU A 229 23.06 -7.06 1.10
N ALA A 230 22.86 -6.91 2.41
CA ALA A 230 21.68 -6.25 2.96
C ALA A 230 21.58 -4.78 2.50
N ILE A 231 22.69 -4.05 2.48
CA ILE A 231 22.74 -2.68 1.97
C ILE A 231 22.43 -2.65 0.46
N VAL A 232 23.04 -3.53 -0.34
CA VAL A 232 22.79 -3.60 -1.79
C VAL A 232 21.32 -3.91 -2.08
N ILE A 233 20.72 -4.82 -1.33
CA ILE A 233 19.28 -5.13 -1.45
C ILE A 233 18.45 -3.89 -1.06
N ALA A 234 18.74 -3.22 0.05
CA ALA A 234 18.01 -2.03 0.48
C ALA A 234 18.11 -0.89 -0.54
N VAL A 235 19.32 -0.65 -1.05
CA VAL A 235 19.59 0.33 -2.10
C VAL A 235 18.88 -0.05 -3.40
N GLY A 236 18.94 -1.33 -3.79
CA GLY A 236 18.22 -1.86 -4.96
C GLY A 236 16.71 -1.66 -4.85
N ILE A 237 16.11 -1.94 -3.69
CA ILE A 237 14.69 -1.68 -3.42
C ILE A 237 14.38 -0.18 -3.50
N TYR A 238 15.25 0.67 -2.93
CA TYR A 238 15.08 2.12 -2.96
C TYR A 238 15.11 2.66 -4.39
N PHE A 239 16.13 2.30 -5.18
CA PHE A 239 16.25 2.71 -6.58
C PHE A 239 15.16 2.08 -7.46
N GLY A 240 14.80 0.82 -7.23
CA GLY A 240 13.69 0.16 -7.91
C GLY A 240 12.37 0.90 -7.69
N ARG A 241 12.05 1.24 -6.42
CA ARG A 241 10.86 2.05 -6.11
C ARG A 241 10.90 3.44 -6.73
N ARG A 242 12.08 4.04 -6.85
CA ARG A 242 12.24 5.34 -7.51
C ARG A 242 12.08 5.22 -9.02
N ALA A 243 12.65 4.20 -9.65
CA ALA A 243 12.50 3.92 -11.08
C ALA A 243 11.04 3.64 -11.46
N LEU A 244 10.32 2.89 -10.63
CA LEU A 244 8.88 2.60 -10.82
C LEU A 244 7.97 3.84 -10.68
N LYS A 245 8.48 5.02 -10.31
CA LYS A 245 7.75 6.28 -10.39
C LYS A 245 7.70 6.85 -11.82
N GLN A 246 8.58 6.40 -12.71
CA GLN A 246 8.56 6.75 -14.13
C GLN A 246 7.54 5.86 -14.84
N THR A 247 6.57 6.47 -15.52
CA THR A 247 5.43 5.78 -16.13
C THR A 247 5.86 4.71 -17.14
N GLU A 248 6.86 4.97 -17.95
CA GLU A 248 7.36 4.01 -18.96
C GLU A 248 7.97 2.75 -18.33
N ILE A 249 8.84 2.93 -17.32
CA ILE A 249 9.47 1.80 -16.61
C ILE A 249 8.39 0.99 -15.88
N ARG A 250 7.45 1.67 -15.25
CA ARG A 250 6.34 1.03 -14.55
C ARG A 250 5.45 0.22 -15.50
N LEU A 251 5.16 0.75 -16.67
CA LEU A 251 4.34 0.05 -17.68
C LEU A 251 5.02 -1.25 -18.16
N HIS A 252 6.34 -1.23 -18.43
CA HIS A 252 7.09 -2.43 -18.77
C HIS A 252 7.13 -3.44 -17.63
N PHE A 253 7.34 -2.99 -16.41
CA PHE A 253 7.36 -3.83 -15.21
C PHE A 253 5.98 -4.45 -14.95
N ASP A 254 4.92 -3.68 -15.04
CA ASP A 254 3.54 -4.12 -14.85
C ASP A 254 3.14 -5.14 -15.93
N ARG A 255 3.56 -4.93 -17.18
CA ARG A 255 3.39 -5.90 -18.28
C ARG A 255 4.15 -7.19 -18.03
N PHE A 256 5.39 -7.11 -17.54
CA PHE A 256 6.19 -8.29 -17.18
C PHE A 256 5.49 -9.10 -16.07
N ILE A 257 5.01 -8.45 -15.00
CA ILE A 257 4.30 -9.14 -13.92
C ILE A 257 3.02 -9.83 -14.41
N LEU A 258 2.24 -9.17 -15.29
CA LEU A 258 1.02 -9.78 -15.85
C LEU A 258 1.31 -11.03 -16.69
N ASN A 259 2.50 -11.13 -17.28
CA ASN A 259 2.92 -12.30 -18.06
C ASN A 259 3.48 -13.45 -17.22
N LEU A 260 3.70 -13.25 -15.92
CA LEU A 260 4.17 -14.33 -15.05
C LEU A 260 3.07 -15.38 -14.83
N PRO A 261 3.38 -16.69 -14.98
CA PRO A 261 2.35 -17.74 -15.04
C PRO A 261 1.50 -17.90 -13.79
N PHE A 262 2.01 -17.51 -12.61
CA PHE A 262 1.29 -17.59 -11.34
C PHE A 262 0.81 -16.23 -10.81
N LEU A 263 1.68 -15.23 -10.86
CA LEU A 263 1.39 -13.90 -10.32
C LEU A 263 0.48 -13.07 -11.25
N GLY A 264 0.63 -13.23 -12.56
CA GLY A 264 -0.16 -12.48 -13.55
C GLY A 264 -1.67 -12.73 -13.41
N PRO A 265 -2.15 -13.98 -13.50
CA PRO A 265 -3.57 -14.30 -13.34
C PRO A 265 -4.14 -13.92 -11.97
N LEU A 266 -3.32 -13.98 -10.91
CA LEU A 266 -3.69 -13.58 -9.56
C LEU A 266 -3.93 -12.07 -9.49
N LEU A 267 -2.95 -11.29 -9.94
CA LEU A 267 -3.02 -9.82 -9.96
C LEU A 267 -4.17 -9.34 -10.83
N LEU A 268 -4.31 -9.93 -12.03
CA LEU A 268 -5.39 -9.61 -12.95
C LEU A 268 -6.78 -9.86 -12.32
N GLY A 269 -6.95 -10.97 -11.60
CA GLY A 269 -8.19 -11.27 -10.89
C GLY A 269 -8.56 -10.20 -9.86
N PHE A 270 -7.60 -9.80 -9.00
CA PHE A 270 -7.82 -8.75 -8.00
C PHE A 270 -8.09 -7.37 -8.62
N GLU A 271 -7.34 -7.00 -9.66
CA GLU A 271 -7.54 -5.73 -10.36
C GLU A 271 -8.89 -5.71 -11.09
N THR A 272 -9.28 -6.83 -11.73
CA THR A 272 -10.57 -6.99 -12.39
C THR A 272 -11.73 -6.90 -11.38
N ALA A 273 -11.63 -7.59 -10.26
CA ALA A 273 -12.62 -7.53 -9.19
C ALA A 273 -12.79 -6.09 -8.66
N ARG A 274 -11.66 -5.39 -8.43
CA ARG A 274 -11.64 -4.01 -7.96
C ARG A 274 -12.30 -3.07 -8.96
N PHE A 275 -11.94 -3.17 -10.23
CA PHE A 275 -12.53 -2.41 -11.32
C PHE A 275 -14.04 -2.63 -11.42
N ALA A 276 -14.46 -3.90 -11.51
CA ALA A 276 -15.85 -4.26 -11.69
C ALA A 276 -16.72 -3.88 -10.47
N ASN A 277 -16.21 -4.06 -9.24
CA ASN A 277 -16.89 -3.60 -8.02
C ASN A 277 -17.09 -2.08 -8.01
N THR A 278 -16.06 -1.33 -8.39
CA THR A 278 -16.13 0.14 -8.46
C THR A 278 -17.14 0.59 -9.51
N MET A 279 -17.09 -0.02 -10.70
CA MET A 279 -18.06 0.26 -11.77
C MET A 279 -19.49 -0.08 -11.34
N ALA A 280 -19.70 -1.26 -10.72
CA ALA A 280 -21.01 -1.69 -10.23
C ALA A 280 -21.62 -0.67 -9.26
N MET A 281 -20.83 -0.23 -8.28
CA MET A 281 -21.24 0.75 -7.28
C MET A 281 -21.60 2.10 -7.91
N LEU A 282 -20.75 2.62 -8.82
CA LEU A 282 -20.97 3.91 -9.45
C LEU A 282 -22.19 3.89 -10.40
N VAL A 283 -22.35 2.81 -11.17
CA VAL A 283 -23.52 2.63 -12.06
C VAL A 283 -24.80 2.46 -11.25
N ALA A 284 -24.77 1.72 -10.13
CA ALA A 284 -25.90 1.59 -9.21
C ALA A 284 -26.30 2.94 -8.55
N ALA A 285 -25.30 3.82 -8.36
CA ALA A 285 -25.52 5.20 -7.89
C ALA A 285 -25.98 6.16 -9.00
N ASN A 286 -26.26 5.67 -10.22
CA ASN A 286 -26.61 6.44 -11.42
C ASN A 286 -25.53 7.44 -11.86
N VAL A 287 -24.27 7.19 -11.56
CA VAL A 287 -23.15 7.98 -12.09
C VAL A 287 -23.05 7.76 -13.60
N PRO A 288 -22.90 8.83 -14.43
CA PRO A 288 -22.68 8.67 -15.86
C PRO A 288 -21.52 7.72 -16.16
N ILE A 289 -21.70 6.82 -17.13
CA ILE A 289 -20.80 5.70 -17.40
C ILE A 289 -19.35 6.13 -17.67
N LEU A 290 -19.12 7.26 -18.34
CA LEU A 290 -17.79 7.81 -18.59
C LEU A 290 -17.12 8.27 -17.29
N THR A 291 -17.87 8.93 -16.41
CA THR A 291 -17.39 9.36 -15.09
C THR A 291 -17.11 8.14 -14.21
N ALA A 292 -17.97 7.14 -14.25
CA ALA A 292 -17.79 5.88 -13.54
C ALA A 292 -16.50 5.16 -14.01
N LEU A 293 -16.27 5.11 -15.33
CA LEU A 293 -15.09 4.50 -15.93
C LEU A 293 -13.80 5.22 -15.52
N HIS A 294 -13.80 6.55 -15.58
CA HIS A 294 -12.68 7.38 -15.13
C HIS A 294 -12.35 7.17 -13.64
N SER A 295 -13.38 7.14 -12.79
CA SER A 295 -13.22 6.89 -11.36
C SER A 295 -12.73 5.46 -11.07
N ALA A 296 -13.27 4.45 -11.77
CA ALA A 296 -12.83 3.07 -11.64
C ALA A 296 -11.38 2.86 -12.08
N ARG A 297 -10.92 3.58 -13.12
CA ARG A 297 -9.52 3.62 -13.54
C ARG A 297 -8.59 4.02 -12.40
N SER A 298 -8.96 5.03 -11.62
CA SER A 298 -8.14 5.52 -10.51
C SER A 298 -7.91 4.48 -9.41
N THR A 299 -8.76 3.46 -9.32
CA THR A 299 -8.64 2.38 -8.34
C THR A 299 -7.67 1.29 -8.77
N LEU A 300 -7.32 1.21 -10.05
CA LEU A 300 -6.39 0.23 -10.59
C LEU A 300 -4.94 0.54 -10.16
N GLY A 301 -4.21 -0.50 -9.83
CA GLY A 301 -2.79 -0.42 -9.47
C GLY A 301 -1.85 -0.58 -10.66
N ASN A 302 -2.27 -1.30 -11.70
CA ASN A 302 -1.47 -1.68 -12.86
C ASN A 302 -1.67 -0.69 -14.02
N GLU A 303 -0.56 -0.16 -14.55
CA GLU A 303 -0.62 0.86 -15.63
C GLU A 303 -1.12 0.30 -16.97
N VAL A 304 -0.88 -1.00 -17.26
CA VAL A 304 -1.40 -1.63 -18.49
C VAL A 304 -2.93 -1.66 -18.48
N LEU A 305 -3.52 -1.96 -17.31
CA LEU A 305 -4.98 -1.94 -17.16
C LEU A 305 -5.54 -0.53 -17.22
N LYS A 306 -4.83 0.47 -16.67
CA LYS A 306 -5.23 1.87 -16.79
C LYS A 306 -5.24 2.35 -18.22
N GLU A 307 -4.22 2.00 -19.01
CA GLU A 307 -4.13 2.32 -20.43
C GLU A 307 -5.27 1.65 -21.24
N ALA A 308 -5.62 0.41 -20.89
CA ALA A 308 -6.76 -0.29 -21.48
C ALA A 308 -8.11 0.43 -21.17
N ILE A 309 -8.25 0.99 -19.96
CA ILE A 309 -9.44 1.78 -19.60
C ILE A 309 -9.45 3.12 -20.33
N ASP A 310 -8.30 3.82 -20.46
CA ASP A 310 -8.22 5.07 -21.24
C ASP A 310 -8.63 4.86 -22.70
N SER A 311 -8.16 3.77 -23.31
CA SER A 311 -8.55 3.37 -24.67
C SER A 311 -10.05 3.03 -24.76
N THR A 312 -10.59 2.39 -23.72
CA THR A 312 -12.03 2.08 -23.61
C THR A 312 -12.86 3.34 -23.51
N GLU A 313 -12.43 4.32 -22.69
CA GLU A 313 -13.10 5.60 -22.52
C GLU A 313 -13.16 6.39 -23.85
N ALA A 314 -12.07 6.42 -24.61
CA ALA A 314 -12.02 7.08 -25.91
C ALA A 314 -13.05 6.45 -26.89
N ARG A 315 -13.07 5.12 -27.02
CA ARG A 315 -14.03 4.41 -27.87
C ARG A 315 -15.50 4.56 -27.42
N LEU A 316 -15.73 4.64 -26.13
CA LEU A 316 -17.06 4.84 -25.58
C LEU A 316 -17.59 6.25 -25.93
N ARG A 317 -16.73 7.28 -25.92
CA ARG A 317 -17.05 8.64 -26.40
C ARG A 317 -17.40 8.67 -27.88
N GLU A 318 -16.81 7.77 -28.68
CA GLU A 318 -17.11 7.59 -30.12
C GLU A 318 -18.40 6.79 -30.35
N GLY A 319 -19.12 6.38 -29.29
CA GLY A 319 -20.41 5.67 -29.38
C GLY A 319 -20.30 4.14 -29.39
N SER A 320 -19.11 3.57 -29.17
CA SER A 320 -18.98 2.11 -29.01
C SER A 320 -19.59 1.63 -27.70
N SER A 321 -20.08 0.36 -27.64
CA SER A 321 -20.55 -0.21 -26.39
C SER A 321 -19.41 -0.50 -25.41
N LEU A 322 -19.67 -0.48 -24.11
CA LEU A 322 -18.66 -0.76 -23.07
C LEU A 322 -18.08 -2.16 -23.22
N SER A 323 -18.93 -3.17 -23.44
CA SER A 323 -18.52 -4.57 -23.64
C SER A 323 -17.60 -4.75 -24.83
N ARG A 324 -17.88 -4.09 -25.95
CA ARG A 324 -17.06 -4.15 -27.17
C ARG A 324 -15.71 -3.44 -26.94
N SER A 325 -15.73 -2.27 -26.32
CA SER A 325 -14.55 -1.46 -26.08
C SER A 325 -13.59 -2.15 -25.11
N LEU A 326 -14.09 -2.69 -23.98
CA LEU A 326 -13.29 -3.47 -23.02
C LEU A 326 -12.80 -4.79 -23.63
N GLY A 327 -13.67 -5.50 -24.36
CA GLY A 327 -13.32 -6.78 -24.97
C GLY A 327 -12.20 -6.67 -26.00
N SER A 328 -12.12 -5.55 -26.73
CA SER A 328 -11.05 -5.29 -27.71
C SER A 328 -9.67 -5.10 -27.10
N GLN A 329 -9.57 -4.81 -25.79
CA GLN A 329 -8.30 -4.67 -25.11
C GLN A 329 -7.64 -6.01 -24.76
N GLY A 330 -8.41 -7.10 -24.66
CA GLY A 330 -7.89 -8.46 -24.42
C GLY A 330 -7.28 -8.69 -23.03
N VAL A 331 -7.40 -7.74 -22.10
CA VAL A 331 -6.80 -7.82 -20.77
C VAL A 331 -7.79 -8.26 -19.69
N PHE A 332 -9.08 -8.11 -19.92
CA PHE A 332 -10.12 -8.49 -18.96
C PHE A 332 -10.66 -9.89 -19.22
N SER A 333 -11.17 -10.55 -18.16
CA SER A 333 -11.75 -11.89 -18.26
C SER A 333 -12.91 -11.92 -19.27
N PRO A 334 -12.98 -12.96 -20.16
CA PRO A 334 -14.10 -13.14 -21.07
C PRO A 334 -15.47 -13.20 -20.38
N ILE A 335 -15.51 -13.76 -19.17
CA ILE A 335 -16.72 -13.83 -18.35
C ILE A 335 -17.22 -12.43 -17.98
N LEU A 336 -16.34 -11.53 -17.53
CA LEU A 336 -16.71 -10.16 -17.22
C LEU A 336 -17.26 -9.44 -18.45
N ILE A 337 -16.59 -9.59 -19.62
CA ILE A 337 -17.05 -8.97 -20.87
C ILE A 337 -18.44 -9.48 -21.27
N HIS A 338 -18.69 -10.79 -21.11
CA HIS A 338 -20.00 -11.38 -21.38
C HIS A 338 -21.10 -10.84 -20.45
N LEU A 339 -20.81 -10.72 -19.15
CA LEU A 339 -21.73 -10.16 -18.18
C LEU A 339 -22.03 -8.68 -18.47
N ILE A 340 -21.01 -7.86 -18.81
CA ILE A 340 -21.19 -6.47 -19.21
C ILE A 340 -22.11 -6.39 -20.44
N ARG A 341 -21.88 -7.24 -21.47
CA ARG A 341 -22.73 -7.28 -22.68
C ARG A 341 -24.17 -7.63 -22.34
N SER A 342 -24.39 -8.60 -21.46
CA SER A 342 -25.74 -8.98 -21.01
C SER A 342 -26.41 -7.83 -20.25
N GLY A 343 -25.64 -7.14 -19.37
CA GLY A 343 -26.13 -5.99 -18.62
C GLY A 343 -26.45 -4.78 -19.49
N GLU A 344 -25.66 -4.51 -20.54
CA GLU A 344 -25.97 -3.48 -21.54
C GLU A 344 -27.27 -3.79 -22.28
N ALA A 345 -27.47 -5.06 -22.69
CA ALA A 345 -28.68 -5.46 -23.42
C ALA A 345 -29.95 -5.48 -22.58
N SER A 346 -29.84 -5.82 -21.28
CA SER A 346 -30.97 -5.91 -20.35
C SER A 346 -31.26 -4.63 -19.56
N GLY A 347 -30.35 -3.63 -19.62
CA GLY A 347 -30.42 -2.44 -18.77
C GLY A 347 -30.02 -2.69 -17.30
N GLN A 348 -29.47 -3.87 -16.98
CA GLN A 348 -29.07 -4.29 -15.63
C GLN A 348 -27.54 -4.30 -15.45
N LEU A 349 -26.88 -3.26 -16.02
CA LEU A 349 -25.42 -3.21 -16.05
C LEU A 349 -24.78 -3.25 -14.65
N ALA A 350 -25.39 -2.55 -13.67
CA ALA A 350 -24.88 -2.53 -12.30
C ALA A 350 -24.86 -3.92 -11.64
N GLU A 351 -25.94 -4.69 -11.84
CA GLU A 351 -26.09 -6.04 -11.30
C GLU A 351 -25.10 -7.01 -11.96
N MET A 352 -25.00 -6.96 -13.28
CA MET A 352 -24.08 -7.80 -14.03
C MET A 352 -22.60 -7.49 -13.72
N LEU A 353 -22.27 -6.22 -13.52
CA LEU A 353 -20.94 -5.82 -13.05
C LEU A 353 -20.64 -6.34 -11.64
N LYS A 354 -21.63 -6.33 -10.74
CA LYS A 354 -21.49 -6.88 -9.39
C LYS A 354 -21.22 -8.38 -9.44
N TYR A 355 -21.99 -9.15 -10.22
CA TYR A 355 -21.74 -10.58 -10.42
C TYR A 355 -20.36 -10.84 -11.04
N GLY A 356 -19.94 -10.03 -12.01
CA GLY A 356 -18.60 -10.12 -12.60
C GLY A 356 -17.48 -9.85 -11.59
N ALA A 357 -17.69 -8.89 -10.71
CA ALA A 357 -16.76 -8.57 -9.64
C ALA A 357 -16.67 -9.71 -8.61
N GLU A 358 -17.79 -10.24 -8.15
CA GLU A 358 -17.85 -11.36 -7.21
C GLU A 358 -17.18 -12.62 -7.78
N ASN A 359 -17.40 -12.90 -9.06
CA ASN A 359 -16.75 -14.03 -9.74
C ASN A 359 -15.23 -13.84 -9.86
N ALA A 360 -14.77 -12.64 -10.24
CA ALA A 360 -13.33 -12.34 -10.33
C ALA A 360 -12.65 -12.40 -8.95
N GLU A 361 -13.35 -11.97 -7.89
CA GLU A 361 -12.90 -12.04 -6.50
C GLU A 361 -12.73 -13.49 -6.05
N LEU A 362 -13.74 -14.34 -6.26
CA LEU A 362 -13.70 -15.76 -5.93
C LEU A 362 -12.55 -16.47 -6.68
N GLU A 363 -12.38 -16.18 -7.97
CA GLU A 363 -11.30 -16.75 -8.77
C GLU A 363 -9.92 -16.32 -8.24
N ALA A 364 -9.75 -15.05 -7.88
CA ALA A 364 -8.51 -14.54 -7.29
C ALA A 364 -8.25 -15.16 -5.90
N GLU A 365 -9.27 -15.31 -5.05
CA GLU A 365 -9.16 -15.99 -3.76
C GLU A 365 -8.74 -17.46 -3.92
N GLN A 366 -9.35 -18.19 -4.86
CA GLN A 366 -8.99 -19.59 -5.13
C GLN A 366 -7.55 -19.72 -5.61
N LYS A 367 -7.11 -18.88 -6.55
CA LYS A 367 -5.72 -18.85 -7.04
C LYS A 367 -4.75 -18.50 -5.91
N THR A 368 -5.11 -17.56 -5.03
CA THR A 368 -4.30 -17.23 -3.84
C THR A 368 -4.15 -18.44 -2.93
N LYS A 369 -5.24 -19.15 -2.65
CA LYS A 369 -5.23 -20.35 -1.82
C LYS A 369 -4.36 -21.45 -2.41
N ILE A 370 -4.46 -21.71 -3.71
CA ILE A 370 -3.62 -22.69 -4.41
C ILE A 370 -2.14 -22.28 -4.32
N PHE A 371 -1.84 -21.02 -4.61
CA PHE A 371 -0.46 -20.50 -4.53
C PHE A 371 0.14 -20.65 -3.13
N THR A 372 -0.59 -20.25 -2.10
CA THR A 372 -0.12 -20.35 -0.71
C THR A 372 0.02 -21.81 -0.25
N SER A 373 -0.87 -22.71 -0.68
CA SER A 373 -0.80 -24.14 -0.33
C SER A 373 0.37 -24.85 -1.02
N LEU A 374 0.79 -24.42 -2.21
CA LEU A 374 1.97 -24.96 -2.90
C LEU A 374 3.29 -24.39 -2.35
N LEU A 375 3.24 -23.18 -1.82
CA LEU A 375 4.44 -22.53 -1.28
C LEU A 375 5.00 -23.29 -0.06
N GLU A 376 4.14 -23.86 0.77
CA GLU A 376 4.52 -24.59 1.99
C GLU A 376 5.37 -25.85 1.69
N PRO A 377 4.95 -26.81 0.84
CA PRO A 377 5.77 -27.96 0.46
C PRO A 377 7.10 -27.56 -0.18
N VAL A 378 7.11 -26.51 -1.01
CA VAL A 378 8.33 -26.02 -1.66
C VAL A 378 9.31 -25.45 -0.62
N LEU A 379 8.82 -24.68 0.37
CA LEU A 379 9.65 -24.17 1.45
C LEU A 379 10.22 -25.29 2.32
N ILE A 380 9.40 -26.28 2.68
CA ILE A 380 9.84 -27.44 3.48
C ILE A 380 10.89 -28.25 2.72
N LEU A 381 10.67 -28.53 1.43
CA LEU A 381 11.63 -29.23 0.59
C LEU A 381 12.95 -28.48 0.48
N PHE A 382 12.89 -27.16 0.23
CA PHE A 382 14.07 -26.30 0.16
C PHE A 382 14.85 -26.30 1.47
N MET A 383 14.15 -26.16 2.59
CA MET A 383 14.77 -26.22 3.94
C MET A 383 15.41 -27.58 4.19
N GLY A 384 14.70 -28.67 3.87
CA GLY A 384 15.21 -30.03 4.02
C GLY A 384 16.48 -30.27 3.20
N LEU A 385 16.52 -29.80 1.95
CA LEU A 385 17.69 -29.87 1.10
C LEU A 385 18.88 -29.07 1.66
N MET A 386 18.60 -27.86 2.17
CA MET A 386 19.64 -27.03 2.79
C MET A 386 20.22 -27.70 4.04
N VAL A 387 19.38 -28.21 4.93
CA VAL A 387 19.82 -28.91 6.14
C VAL A 387 20.58 -30.18 5.78
N LEU A 388 20.09 -30.96 4.82
CA LEU A 388 20.80 -32.15 4.31
C LEU A 388 22.17 -31.79 3.77
N GLY A 389 22.28 -30.73 2.97
CA GLY A 389 23.57 -30.22 2.45
C GLY A 389 24.55 -29.86 3.59
N ILE A 390 24.08 -29.19 4.64
CA ILE A 390 24.90 -28.85 5.81
C ILE A 390 25.33 -30.13 6.55
N VAL A 391 24.42 -31.06 6.79
CA VAL A 391 24.73 -32.34 7.46
C VAL A 391 25.76 -33.13 6.66
N MET A 392 25.60 -33.25 5.33
CA MET A 392 26.57 -33.93 4.48
C MET A 392 27.93 -33.25 4.49
N ALA A 393 27.97 -31.93 4.46
CA ALA A 393 29.21 -31.15 4.54
C ALA A 393 29.96 -31.37 5.88
N VAL A 394 29.22 -31.68 6.94
CA VAL A 394 29.77 -31.97 8.28
C VAL A 394 30.17 -33.44 8.41
N MET A 395 29.33 -34.36 7.95
CA MET A 395 29.53 -35.82 8.15
C MET A 395 30.62 -36.36 7.19
N GLN A 396 30.73 -35.89 5.96
CA GLN A 396 31.67 -36.40 5.00
C GLN A 396 33.14 -36.32 5.48
N PRO A 397 33.65 -35.21 6.02
CA PRO A 397 34.99 -35.15 6.59
C PRO A 397 35.16 -36.10 7.81
N ILE A 398 34.13 -36.26 8.64
CA ILE A 398 34.18 -37.16 9.80
C ILE A 398 34.35 -38.65 9.37
N LEU A 399 33.65 -39.05 8.31
CA LEU A 399 33.78 -40.40 7.75
C LEU A 399 35.16 -40.62 7.11
N GLU A 400 35.72 -39.63 6.41
CA GLU A 400 37.06 -39.73 5.83
C GLU A 400 38.15 -39.81 6.91
N MET A 401 38.01 -39.10 8.04
CA MET A 401 38.90 -39.26 9.19
C MET A 401 38.87 -40.66 9.77
N ASN A 402 37.71 -41.25 9.90
CA ASN A 402 37.55 -42.59 10.47
C ASN A 402 38.05 -43.71 9.53
N SER A 403 37.97 -43.49 8.21
CA SER A 403 38.47 -44.44 7.21
C SER A 403 39.98 -44.36 6.96
N GLY A 404 40.64 -43.27 7.37
CA GLY A 404 42.10 -43.06 7.24
C GLY A 404 42.93 -43.62 8.44
N ILE A 405 42.26 -44.25 9.41
CA ILE A 405 42.94 -44.83 10.59
C ILE A 405 43.27 -46.32 10.40
N HIS A 406 43.17 -46.86 9.17
CA HIS A 406 43.55 -48.23 8.85
C HIS A 406 44.80 -48.27 7.98
#